data_b9a1dc650a91bc52eed18dd251e88e65
#
_entry.id   b9a1dc650a91bc52eed18dd251e88e65
#
_cell.length_a   1.000
_cell.length_b   1.000
_cell.length_c   1.000
_cell.angle_alpha   90.00
_cell.angle_beta   90.00
_cell.angle_gamma   90.00
#
_symmetry.space_group_name_H-M   'P 1'
#
loop_
_entity.id
_entity.type
_entity.pdbx_description
1 polymer ?
#
loop_
_entity_poly.entity_id
_entity_poly.type
_entity_poly.pdbx_seq_one_letter_code
_entity_poly.pdbx_strand_id
1 'polypeptide(L)'
;MDGGNEIWDGPKLVTDGEWAGWRTWAGMDAFEDQTGPFYFREENGVIRSAFRAEPRHMNGGGFMHGGCMMTFADYSLFSISWAHLKDVRAVTVSLNGEFLGPAKAGDLVESTGEVTKAGGSLLFVRGLVSTGGAPMLNFSGVIKKIRPR
;
A
#
# COMPACT_ATOMS: atom_id res chain seq x y z
N MET A 1 -20.28 3.89 -22.19
CA MET A 1 -19.35 4.85 -21.61
C MET A 1 -18.46 4.14 -20.60
N ASP A 2 -17.28 3.84 -21.03
CA ASP A 2 -16.41 2.96 -20.27
C ASP A 2 -15.34 3.70 -19.48
N GLY A 3 -15.70 4.83 -18.85
CA GLY A 3 -14.82 5.52 -17.94
C GLY A 3 -14.35 4.68 -16.74
N GLY A 4 -14.86 3.45 -16.62
CA GLY A 4 -14.47 2.53 -15.55
C GLY A 4 -13.28 1.65 -15.88
N ASN A 5 -12.93 1.48 -17.15
CA ASN A 5 -11.81 0.61 -17.53
C ASN A 5 -10.45 1.29 -17.39
N GLU A 6 -10.39 2.59 -17.56
CA GLU A 6 -9.12 3.34 -17.47
C GLU A 6 -8.54 3.34 -16.06
N ILE A 7 -9.40 3.23 -15.05
CA ILE A 7 -8.97 3.28 -13.62
C ILE A 7 -8.23 2.01 -13.20
N TRP A 8 -8.43 0.92 -13.95
CA TRP A 8 -7.92 -0.39 -13.54
C TRP A 8 -6.93 -1.00 -14.52
N ASP A 9 -6.29 -0.17 -15.33
CA ASP A 9 -5.24 -0.60 -16.26
C ASP A 9 -3.96 -1.11 -15.55
N GLY A 10 -4.00 -1.18 -14.26
CA GLY A 10 -2.88 -1.61 -13.46
C GLY A 10 -1.92 -0.48 -13.10
N PRO A 11 -0.94 -0.77 -12.26
CA PRO A 11 0.01 0.22 -11.82
C PRO A 11 0.99 0.60 -12.93
N LYS A 12 1.39 1.85 -12.93
CA LYS A 12 2.38 2.38 -13.88
C LYS A 12 3.78 2.08 -13.40
N LEU A 13 4.68 1.78 -14.35
CA LEU A 13 6.10 1.66 -14.07
C LEU A 13 6.72 3.06 -14.04
N VAL A 14 7.44 3.36 -12.97
CA VAL A 14 8.21 4.60 -12.85
C VAL A 14 9.53 4.44 -13.61
N THR A 15 9.86 5.40 -14.48
CA THR A 15 10.99 5.26 -15.38
C THR A 15 12.19 6.12 -15.01
N ASP A 16 12.03 7.09 -14.11
CA ASP A 16 13.11 8.00 -13.71
C ASP A 16 13.01 8.39 -12.23
N GLY A 17 14.08 9.00 -11.71
CA GLY A 17 14.16 9.49 -10.35
C GLY A 17 14.40 8.39 -9.30
N GLU A 18 14.18 8.72 -8.04
CA GLU A 18 14.39 7.83 -6.89
C GLU A 18 13.62 6.51 -7.03
N TRP A 19 12.44 6.57 -7.63
CA TRP A 19 11.53 5.44 -7.72
C TRP A 19 11.58 4.71 -9.06
N ALA A 20 12.60 4.95 -9.89
CA ALA A 20 12.78 4.22 -11.14
C ALA A 20 12.79 2.71 -10.89
N GLY A 21 11.98 1.98 -11.65
CA GLY A 21 11.83 0.52 -11.51
C GLY A 21 10.72 0.10 -10.54
N TRP A 22 10.14 1.03 -9.80
CA TRP A 22 8.99 0.76 -8.95
C TRP A 22 7.70 0.99 -9.72
N ARG A 23 6.61 0.46 -9.19
CA ARG A 23 5.26 0.66 -9.74
C ARG A 23 4.43 1.52 -8.81
N THR A 24 3.45 2.22 -9.37
CA THR A 24 2.59 3.10 -8.59
C THR A 24 1.19 3.21 -9.21
N TRP A 25 0.19 3.40 -8.36
CA TRP A 25 -1.16 3.77 -8.77
C TRP A 25 -1.39 5.28 -8.69
N ALA A 26 -0.33 6.07 -8.60
CA ALA A 26 -0.45 7.53 -8.55
C ALA A 26 -1.26 8.06 -9.75
N GLY A 27 -2.19 8.97 -9.45
CA GLY A 27 -3.13 9.52 -10.43
C GLY A 27 -4.41 8.71 -10.62
N MET A 28 -4.52 7.54 -9.99
CA MET A 28 -5.67 6.64 -10.12
C MET A 28 -6.53 6.56 -8.86
N ASP A 29 -6.03 7.06 -7.74
CA ASP A 29 -6.71 7.02 -6.45
C ASP A 29 -6.60 8.40 -5.80
N ALA A 30 -7.72 9.13 -5.78
CA ALA A 30 -7.73 10.52 -5.34
C ALA A 30 -7.31 10.68 -3.87
N PHE A 31 -7.70 9.73 -3.01
CA PHE A 31 -7.33 9.81 -1.60
C PHE A 31 -5.85 9.50 -1.40
N GLU A 32 -5.37 8.42 -1.99
CA GLU A 32 -3.96 8.03 -1.87
C GLU A 32 -3.03 9.07 -2.48
N ASP A 33 -3.45 9.76 -3.53
CA ASP A 33 -2.66 10.84 -4.14
C ASP A 33 -2.39 11.99 -3.18
N GLN A 34 -3.25 12.22 -2.19
CA GLN A 34 -3.05 13.25 -1.17
C GLN A 34 -2.05 12.83 -0.10
N THR A 35 -1.98 11.54 0.19
CA THR A 35 -1.11 10.97 1.23
C THR A 35 0.17 10.40 0.62
N GLY A 36 0.07 9.84 -0.59
CA GLY A 36 1.20 9.29 -1.32
C GLY A 36 2.05 10.34 -2.03
N PRO A 37 2.63 9.99 -3.15
CA PRO A 37 2.46 8.70 -3.83
C PRO A 37 3.17 7.55 -3.09
N PHE A 38 2.60 6.36 -3.22
CA PHE A 38 3.17 5.13 -2.72
C PHE A 38 3.65 4.29 -3.88
N TYR A 39 4.68 3.46 -3.64
CA TYR A 39 5.32 2.66 -4.67
C TYR A 39 5.48 1.23 -4.21
N PHE A 40 5.51 0.29 -5.15
CA PHE A 40 5.85 -1.08 -4.82
C PHE A 40 6.66 -1.72 -5.95
N ARG A 41 7.40 -2.77 -5.61
CA ARG A 41 8.08 -3.65 -6.55
C ARG A 41 8.23 -5.04 -5.97
N GLU A 42 8.49 -6.00 -6.83
CA GLU A 42 8.83 -7.35 -6.41
C GLU A 42 10.34 -7.49 -6.30
N GLU A 43 10.79 -8.00 -5.16
CA GLU A 43 12.20 -8.31 -4.90
C GLU A 43 12.29 -9.74 -4.40
N ASN A 44 12.92 -10.62 -5.16
CA ASN A 44 13.12 -12.02 -4.78
C ASN A 44 11.82 -12.73 -4.39
N GLY A 45 10.75 -12.50 -5.14
CA GLY A 45 9.44 -13.11 -4.89
C GLY A 45 8.60 -12.43 -3.81
N VAL A 46 9.10 -11.37 -3.19
CA VAL A 46 8.40 -10.62 -2.13
C VAL A 46 8.06 -9.23 -2.64
N ILE A 47 6.80 -8.82 -2.43
CA ILE A 47 6.39 -7.44 -2.73
C ILE A 47 6.86 -6.54 -1.59
N ARG A 48 7.60 -5.51 -1.97
CA ARG A 48 8.00 -4.42 -1.07
C ARG A 48 7.31 -3.15 -1.52
N SER A 49 6.63 -2.48 -0.59
CA SER A 49 6.06 -1.15 -0.82
C SER A 49 6.87 -0.11 -0.05
N ALA A 50 6.90 1.13 -0.53
CA ALA A 50 7.65 2.17 0.14
C ALA A 50 7.16 3.57 -0.24
N PHE A 51 7.46 4.53 0.63
CA PHE A 51 7.37 5.95 0.32
C PHE A 51 8.32 6.73 1.23
N ARG A 52 8.64 7.96 0.82
CA ARG A 52 9.47 8.86 1.60
C ARG A 52 8.57 9.72 2.48
N ALA A 53 8.78 9.67 3.80
CA ALA A 53 8.00 10.47 4.73
C ALA A 53 8.31 11.97 4.54
N GLU A 54 7.28 12.79 4.58
CA GLU A 54 7.33 14.23 4.40
C GLU A 54 6.70 14.93 5.60
N PRO A 55 6.97 16.25 5.79
CA PRO A 55 6.35 16.98 6.91
C PRO A 55 4.83 16.88 6.97
N ARG A 56 4.14 16.82 5.82
CA ARG A 56 2.68 16.68 5.74
C ARG A 56 2.14 15.36 6.27
N HIS A 57 3.00 14.38 6.48
CA HIS A 57 2.64 13.07 7.04
C HIS A 57 2.71 13.04 8.56
N MET A 58 3.25 14.10 9.18
CA MET A 58 3.52 14.12 10.61
C MET A 58 2.31 14.60 11.41
N ASN A 59 2.21 14.12 12.65
CA ASN A 59 1.27 14.64 13.64
C ASN A 59 1.82 15.89 14.32
N GLY A 60 1.06 16.45 15.27
CA GLY A 60 1.48 17.63 16.02
C GLY A 60 2.73 17.43 16.87
N GLY A 61 3.10 16.19 17.19
CA GLY A 61 4.31 15.87 17.94
C GLY A 61 5.55 15.65 17.08
N GLY A 62 5.44 15.75 15.76
CA GLY A 62 6.57 15.61 14.85
C GLY A 62 6.87 14.17 14.45
N PHE A 63 5.97 13.24 14.71
CA PHE A 63 6.06 11.85 14.27
C PHE A 63 4.97 11.53 13.27
N MET A 64 5.17 10.48 12.47
CA MET A 64 4.19 10.10 11.47
C MET A 64 2.82 9.85 12.10
N HIS A 65 1.81 10.48 11.53
CA HIS A 65 0.42 10.32 11.99
C HIS A 65 -0.04 8.87 11.77
N GLY A 66 -0.72 8.32 12.78
CA GLY A 66 -1.24 6.96 12.69
C GLY A 66 -2.18 6.75 11.51
N GLY A 67 -2.96 7.77 11.15
CA GLY A 67 -3.80 7.74 9.96
C GLY A 67 -2.99 7.58 8.66
N CYS A 68 -1.81 8.17 8.58
CA CYS A 68 -0.92 7.98 7.45
C CYS A 68 -0.39 6.55 7.39
N MET A 69 0.02 5.99 8.53
CA MET A 69 0.46 4.59 8.59
C MET A 69 -0.64 3.63 8.17
N MET A 70 -1.88 3.87 8.61
CA MET A 70 -3.03 3.04 8.24
C MET A 70 -3.37 3.17 6.76
N THR A 71 -3.24 4.36 6.19
CA THR A 71 -3.43 4.54 4.74
C THR A 71 -2.40 3.74 3.94
N PHE A 72 -1.14 3.78 4.37
CA PHE A 72 -0.09 2.99 3.73
C PHE A 72 -0.30 1.49 3.92
N ALA A 73 -0.78 1.07 5.09
CA ALA A 73 -1.14 -0.33 5.34
C ALA A 73 -2.27 -0.77 4.40
N ASP A 74 -3.29 0.05 4.22
CA ASP A 74 -4.38 -0.23 3.28
C ASP A 74 -3.88 -0.38 1.85
N TYR A 75 -3.05 0.54 1.40
CA TYR A 75 -2.35 0.42 0.12
C TYR A 75 -1.59 -0.91 0.02
N SER A 76 -0.90 -1.29 1.10
CA SER A 76 -0.07 -2.50 1.13
C SER A 76 -0.89 -3.79 1.02
N LEU A 77 -2.15 -3.79 1.48
CA LEU A 77 -3.04 -4.93 1.26
C LEU A 77 -3.17 -5.22 -0.24
N PHE A 78 -3.28 -4.18 -1.05
CA PHE A 78 -3.46 -4.31 -2.50
C PHE A 78 -2.15 -4.61 -3.21
N SER A 79 -1.04 -3.97 -2.83
CA SER A 79 0.25 -4.25 -3.45
C SER A 79 0.72 -5.68 -3.16
N ILE A 80 0.60 -6.13 -1.93
CA ILE A 80 0.94 -7.52 -1.54
C ILE A 80 0.08 -8.52 -2.32
N SER A 81 -1.18 -8.18 -2.55
CA SER A 81 -2.15 -9.04 -3.24
C SER A 81 -2.17 -8.88 -4.75
N TRP A 82 -1.29 -8.06 -5.31
CA TRP A 82 -1.30 -7.65 -6.71
C TRP A 82 -1.48 -8.83 -7.69
N ALA A 83 -0.78 -9.95 -7.45
CA ALA A 83 -0.86 -11.11 -8.32
C ALA A 83 -2.27 -11.73 -8.39
N HIS A 84 -3.09 -11.51 -7.36
CA HIS A 84 -4.46 -12.00 -7.26
C HIS A 84 -5.51 -11.02 -7.79
N LEU A 85 -5.09 -9.80 -8.17
CA LEU A 85 -6.01 -8.71 -8.49
C LEU A 85 -6.00 -8.30 -9.96
N LYS A 86 -5.36 -9.09 -10.82
CA LYS A 86 -5.35 -8.80 -12.26
C LYS A 86 -6.76 -8.88 -12.81
N ASP A 87 -7.19 -7.81 -13.47
CA ASP A 87 -8.52 -7.69 -14.09
C ASP A 87 -9.69 -7.82 -13.11
N VAL A 88 -9.45 -7.62 -11.81
CA VAL A 88 -10.45 -7.73 -10.77
C VAL A 88 -10.42 -6.50 -9.88
N ARG A 89 -11.58 -5.90 -9.66
CA ARG A 89 -11.74 -4.86 -8.65
C ARG A 89 -11.82 -5.50 -7.26
N ALA A 90 -11.32 -4.77 -6.26
CA ALA A 90 -11.40 -5.23 -4.88
C ALA A 90 -11.60 -4.04 -3.95
N VAL A 91 -12.17 -4.32 -2.79
CA VAL A 91 -12.38 -3.33 -1.72
C VAL A 91 -11.88 -3.89 -0.41
N THR A 92 -11.42 -3.02 0.47
CA THR A 92 -11.05 -3.37 1.83
C THR A 92 -12.31 -3.62 2.65
N VAL A 93 -12.41 -4.78 3.27
CA VAL A 93 -13.52 -5.09 4.20
C VAL A 93 -13.09 -5.10 5.65
N SER A 94 -11.79 -5.24 5.91
CA SER A 94 -11.25 -5.20 7.28
C SER A 94 -9.80 -4.74 7.22
N LEU A 95 -9.43 -3.87 8.15
CA LEU A 95 -8.03 -3.43 8.30
C LEU A 95 -7.78 -3.20 9.78
N ASN A 96 -6.79 -3.89 10.33
CA ASN A 96 -6.41 -3.83 11.73
C ASN A 96 -4.91 -3.56 11.84
N GLY A 97 -4.53 -2.82 12.85
CA GLY A 97 -3.12 -2.53 13.07
C GLY A 97 -2.80 -2.23 14.52
N GLU A 98 -1.59 -2.57 14.91
CA GLU A 98 -0.97 -2.20 16.18
C GLU A 98 0.23 -1.32 15.90
N PHE A 99 0.26 -0.12 16.50
CA PHE A 99 1.35 0.83 16.33
C PHE A 99 2.52 0.46 17.23
N LEU A 100 3.70 0.29 16.64
CA LEU A 100 4.87 -0.23 17.33
C LEU A 100 5.99 0.79 17.46
N GLY A 101 6.06 1.77 16.58
CA GLY A 101 7.13 2.76 16.60
C GLY A 101 6.89 3.93 15.67
N PRO A 102 7.70 4.99 15.84
CA PRO A 102 7.54 6.23 15.08
C PRO A 102 8.34 6.25 13.79
N ALA A 103 8.00 7.20 12.92
CA ALA A 103 8.85 7.67 11.83
C ALA A 103 8.85 9.18 11.79
N LYS A 104 9.87 9.76 11.21
CA LYS A 104 10.06 11.20 11.07
C LYS A 104 10.10 11.59 9.59
N ALA A 105 9.91 12.86 9.31
CA ALA A 105 10.08 13.37 7.95
C ALA A 105 11.49 13.05 7.44
N GLY A 106 11.57 12.59 6.20
CA GLY A 106 12.80 12.14 5.56
C GLY A 106 13.04 10.63 5.64
N ASP A 107 12.37 9.92 6.54
CA ASP A 107 12.54 8.48 6.66
C ASP A 107 11.95 7.75 5.45
N LEU A 108 12.60 6.67 5.05
CA LEU A 108 12.05 5.73 4.09
C LEU A 108 11.15 4.75 4.83
N VAL A 109 9.87 4.79 4.53
CA VAL A 109 8.87 3.92 5.15
C VAL A 109 8.57 2.79 4.18
N GLU A 110 8.67 1.57 4.67
CA GLU A 110 8.54 0.37 3.85
C GLU A 110 7.53 -0.60 4.44
N SER A 111 6.95 -1.44 3.58
CA SER A 111 6.13 -2.56 4.03
C SER A 111 6.47 -3.83 3.28
N THR A 112 6.33 -4.95 3.97
CA THR A 112 6.34 -6.29 3.38
C THR A 112 5.28 -7.11 4.07
N GLY A 113 4.86 -8.18 3.42
CA GLY A 113 3.84 -9.05 3.98
C GLY A 113 3.52 -10.22 3.06
N GLU A 114 2.42 -10.88 3.35
CA GLU A 114 2.01 -12.05 2.58
C GLU A 114 0.50 -12.19 2.54
N VAL A 115 0.00 -12.84 1.50
CA VAL A 115 -1.37 -13.34 1.47
C VAL A 115 -1.39 -14.64 2.22
N THR A 116 -2.06 -14.67 3.38
CA THR A 116 -2.14 -15.87 4.21
C THR A 116 -3.17 -16.86 3.68
N LYS A 117 -4.21 -16.37 3.01
CA LYS A 117 -5.20 -17.21 2.37
C LYS A 117 -5.83 -16.46 1.20
N ALA A 118 -5.87 -17.09 0.05
CA ALA A 118 -6.59 -16.62 -1.13
C ALA A 118 -7.81 -17.50 -1.35
N GLY A 119 -8.99 -16.99 -0.98
CA GLY A 119 -10.26 -17.65 -1.24
C GLY A 119 -10.83 -17.25 -2.59
N GLY A 120 -12.04 -17.70 -2.88
CA GLY A 120 -12.73 -17.37 -4.13
C GLY A 120 -13.01 -15.88 -4.27
N SER A 121 -13.40 -15.21 -3.19
CA SER A 121 -13.71 -13.78 -3.20
C SER A 121 -12.93 -12.98 -2.15
N LEU A 122 -12.38 -13.61 -1.13
CA LEU A 122 -11.68 -12.94 -0.04
C LEU A 122 -10.19 -13.26 -0.06
N LEU A 123 -9.37 -12.23 0.14
CA LEU A 123 -7.93 -12.35 0.34
C LEU A 123 -7.60 -11.89 1.75
N PHE A 124 -6.91 -12.74 2.49
CA PHE A 124 -6.46 -12.47 3.85
C PHE A 124 -4.98 -12.10 3.79
N VAL A 125 -4.63 -10.93 4.28
CA VAL A 125 -3.28 -10.34 4.14
C VAL A 125 -2.77 -9.93 5.50
N ARG A 126 -1.48 -10.11 5.73
CA ARG A 126 -0.79 -9.56 6.90
C ARG A 126 0.57 -9.00 6.51
N GLY A 127 1.05 -8.05 7.29
CA GLY A 127 2.33 -7.43 6.99
C GLY A 127 2.86 -6.55 8.11
N LEU A 128 4.00 -5.96 7.82
CA LEU A 128 4.71 -5.08 8.74
C LEU A 128 5.16 -3.82 7.99
N VAL A 129 4.89 -2.68 8.58
CA VAL A 129 5.47 -1.40 8.16
C VAL A 129 6.68 -1.12 9.03
N SER A 130 7.78 -0.71 8.42
CA SER A 130 9.04 -0.43 9.11
C SER A 130 9.77 0.75 8.51
N THR A 131 10.74 1.30 9.26
CA THR A 131 11.69 2.28 8.77
C THR A 131 13.06 1.96 9.36
N GLY A 132 14.08 1.90 8.49
CA GLY A 132 15.44 1.55 8.93
C GLY A 132 15.53 0.23 9.66
N GLY A 133 14.67 -0.73 9.37
CA GLY A 133 14.61 -2.02 10.06
C GLY A 133 13.82 -1.99 11.38
N ALA A 134 13.35 -0.82 11.83
CA ALA A 134 12.56 -0.71 13.07
C ALA A 134 11.07 -0.82 12.76
N PRO A 135 10.31 -1.69 13.46
CA PRO A 135 8.89 -1.85 13.18
C PRO A 135 8.09 -0.62 13.57
N MET A 136 7.14 -0.24 12.72
CA MET A 136 6.24 0.89 12.93
C MET A 136 4.81 0.46 13.15
N LEU A 137 4.35 -0.52 12.37
CA LEU A 137 2.96 -0.98 12.40
C LEU A 137 2.91 -2.44 12.01
N ASN A 138 2.30 -3.25 12.85
CA ASN A 138 1.89 -4.59 12.50
C ASN A 138 0.46 -4.53 11.98
N PHE A 139 0.18 -5.06 10.78
CA PHE A 139 -1.15 -4.94 10.20
C PHE A 139 -1.65 -6.25 9.63
N SER A 140 -2.95 -6.36 9.59
CA SER A 140 -3.65 -7.40 8.85
C SER A 140 -4.93 -6.84 8.27
N GLY A 141 -5.40 -7.45 7.20
CA GLY A 141 -6.63 -7.02 6.59
C GLY A 141 -7.23 -8.07 5.68
N VAL A 142 -8.43 -7.78 5.24
CA VAL A 142 -9.17 -8.63 4.31
C VAL A 142 -9.66 -7.75 3.18
N ILE A 143 -9.41 -8.18 1.95
CA ILE A 143 -9.97 -7.52 0.76
C ILE A 143 -10.92 -8.46 0.05
N LYS A 144 -11.97 -7.90 -0.52
CA LYS A 144 -12.99 -8.65 -1.25
C LYS A 144 -12.91 -8.31 -2.72
N LYS A 145 -12.79 -9.33 -3.55
CA LYS A 145 -12.91 -9.18 -5.00
C LYS A 145 -14.36 -8.87 -5.35
N ILE A 146 -14.54 -7.83 -6.14
CA ILE A 146 -15.85 -7.44 -6.65
C ILE A 146 -15.91 -7.90 -8.10
N ARG A 147 -16.87 -8.75 -8.40
CA ARG A 147 -17.06 -9.20 -9.78
C ARG A 147 -17.62 -8.04 -10.62
N PRO A 148 -17.12 -7.84 -11.86
CA PRO A 148 -17.75 -6.88 -12.77
C PRO A 148 -19.22 -7.28 -12.96
N ARG A 149 -20.06 -6.28 -12.92
CA ARG A 149 -21.48 -6.50 -13.27
C ARG A 149 -21.62 -6.74 -14.76
#